data_70f25629b6dc72ede9502b4a5a1e455e
#
_entry.id   70f25629b6dc72ede9502b4a5a1e455e
#
_cell.length_a   1.000
_cell.length_b   1.000
_cell.length_c   1.000
_cell.angle_alpha   90.00
_cell.angle_beta   90.00
_cell.angle_gamma   90.00
#
_symmetry.space_group_name_H-M   'P 1'
#
loop_
_entity.id
_entity.type
_entity.pdbx_description
1 polymer ?
#
loop_
_entity_poly.entity_id
_entity_poly.type
_entity_poly.pdbx_seq_one_letter_code
_entity_poly.pdbx_strand_id
1 'polypeptide(L)'
;IAVTTYFLPQGISADLIATKYGFSRDDVDAYAVESQKRAAKAWDEGRFKNSVIPVKDVNGLTILAKDEHMRPGTTMQTLASLQPSFVQMGEMAGFDAVAVQRYPEVEAVNHVHTPGNSSGIVDGAAAVLIGSKAAGKAAGLKPRARIRQFANIGSEPSIMLTGPIPVTEKVLKKAGMTRKDIDLWELNEAFASVVLRYMQALNI
;
A
#
# COMPACT_ATOMS: atom_id res chain seq x y z
N ILE A 1 -4.61 -28.08 0.73
CA ILE A 1 -5.47 -26.90 0.45
C ILE A 1 -4.71 -25.91 -0.46
N ALA A 2 -3.49 -25.46 -0.09
CA ALA A 2 -2.76 -24.45 -0.88
C ALA A 2 -2.59 -24.84 -2.36
N VAL A 3 -2.20 -26.07 -2.65
CA VAL A 3 -1.99 -26.55 -4.02
C VAL A 3 -3.29 -26.58 -4.84
N THR A 4 -4.38 -27.01 -4.25
CA THR A 4 -5.68 -27.12 -4.96
C THR A 4 -6.37 -25.79 -5.17
N THR A 5 -6.08 -24.78 -4.34
CA THR A 5 -6.68 -23.45 -4.43
C THR A 5 -5.70 -22.40 -4.98
N TYR A 6 -4.45 -22.77 -5.26
CA TYR A 6 -3.37 -21.85 -5.61
C TYR A 6 -3.26 -20.68 -4.63
N PHE A 7 -3.46 -20.95 -3.35
CA PHE A 7 -3.32 -19.93 -2.32
C PHE A 7 -1.85 -19.55 -2.15
N LEU A 8 -1.58 -18.25 -2.16
CA LEU A 8 -0.27 -17.67 -1.88
C LEU A 8 -0.37 -16.74 -0.68
N PRO A 9 0.57 -16.79 0.27
CA PRO A 9 0.71 -15.74 1.27
C PRO A 9 0.98 -14.39 0.63
N GLN A 10 0.52 -13.31 1.25
CA GLN A 10 0.55 -11.96 0.69
C GLN A 10 1.96 -11.50 0.27
N GLY A 11 2.99 -11.83 1.07
CA GLY A 11 4.37 -11.50 0.73
C GLY A 11 4.90 -12.22 -0.51
N ILE A 12 4.53 -13.50 -0.69
CA ILE A 12 4.85 -14.25 -1.91
C ILE A 12 4.13 -13.65 -3.12
N SER A 13 2.87 -13.22 -2.95
CA SER A 13 2.15 -12.51 -4.03
C SER A 13 2.82 -11.19 -4.40
N ALA A 14 3.39 -10.47 -3.44
CA ALA A 14 4.14 -9.24 -3.69
C ALA A 14 5.45 -9.51 -4.44
N ASP A 15 6.22 -10.54 -4.05
CA ASP A 15 7.43 -10.97 -4.77
C ASP A 15 7.10 -11.49 -6.17
N LEU A 16 5.99 -12.19 -6.33
CA LEU A 16 5.48 -12.61 -7.64
C LEU A 16 5.14 -11.40 -8.52
N ILE A 17 4.54 -10.34 -7.98
CA ILE A 17 4.29 -9.09 -8.71
C ILE A 17 5.62 -8.48 -9.17
N ALA A 18 6.60 -8.36 -8.28
CA ALA A 18 7.91 -7.83 -8.63
C ALA A 18 8.54 -8.64 -9.76
N THR A 19 8.54 -9.96 -9.64
CA THR A 19 9.09 -10.89 -10.66
C THR A 19 8.37 -10.77 -11.99
N LYS A 20 7.06 -10.91 -11.98
CA LYS A 20 6.21 -10.94 -13.19
C LYS A 20 6.26 -9.64 -13.99
N TYR A 21 6.42 -8.50 -13.31
CA TYR A 21 6.41 -7.18 -13.94
C TYR A 21 7.77 -6.52 -13.99
N GLY A 22 8.84 -7.24 -13.64
CA GLY A 22 10.23 -6.86 -13.86
C GLY A 22 10.76 -5.81 -12.89
N PHE A 23 10.28 -5.77 -11.65
CA PHE A 23 10.83 -4.88 -10.61
C PHE A 23 11.96 -5.56 -9.86
N SER A 24 13.11 -4.92 -9.88
CA SER A 24 14.30 -5.35 -9.14
C SER A 24 14.20 -4.99 -7.65
N ARG A 25 15.14 -5.50 -6.86
CA ARG A 25 15.34 -5.08 -5.46
C ARG A 25 15.59 -3.58 -5.37
N ASP A 26 16.40 -3.03 -6.26
CA ASP A 26 16.72 -1.59 -6.26
C ASP A 26 15.49 -0.74 -6.57
N ASP A 27 14.60 -1.19 -7.44
CA ASP A 27 13.36 -0.47 -7.75
C ASP A 27 12.44 -0.37 -6.52
N VAL A 28 12.23 -1.47 -5.82
CA VAL A 28 11.36 -1.50 -4.64
C VAL A 28 11.98 -0.75 -3.46
N ASP A 29 13.30 -0.81 -3.30
CA ASP A 29 14.02 -0.05 -2.27
C ASP A 29 14.01 1.46 -2.58
N ALA A 30 14.21 1.87 -3.83
CA ALA A 30 14.14 3.27 -4.24
C ALA A 30 12.77 3.88 -3.96
N TYR A 31 11.69 3.13 -4.25
CA TYR A 31 10.34 3.56 -3.90
C TYR A 31 10.18 3.74 -2.38
N ALA A 32 10.67 2.79 -1.57
CA ALA A 32 10.58 2.86 -0.12
C ALA A 32 11.33 4.06 0.46
N VAL A 33 12.52 4.37 -0.05
CA VAL A 33 13.28 5.59 0.32
C VAL A 33 12.47 6.84 0.05
N GLU A 34 11.85 6.93 -1.14
CA GLU A 34 11.04 8.10 -1.49
C GLU A 34 9.79 8.22 -0.62
N SER A 35 9.11 7.11 -0.29
CA SER A 35 7.98 7.10 0.65
C SER A 35 8.36 7.64 2.01
N GLN A 36 9.47 7.19 2.59
CA GLN A 36 10.00 7.69 3.87
C GLN A 36 10.34 9.18 3.82
N LYS A 37 10.95 9.65 2.74
CA LYS A 37 11.24 11.08 2.51
C LYS A 37 9.97 11.93 2.49
N ARG A 38 8.95 11.49 1.77
CA ARG A 38 7.66 12.21 1.67
C ARG A 38 6.96 12.26 3.02
N ALA A 39 6.95 11.15 3.77
CA ALA A 39 6.39 11.10 5.11
C ALA A 39 7.12 12.06 6.06
N ALA A 40 8.45 12.04 6.08
CA ALA A 40 9.26 12.94 6.90
C ALA A 40 8.96 14.41 6.58
N LYS A 41 8.99 14.78 5.30
CA LYS A 41 8.67 16.14 4.85
C LYS A 41 7.26 16.57 5.30
N ALA A 42 6.26 15.69 5.17
CA ALA A 42 4.90 16.00 5.58
C ALA A 42 4.77 16.25 7.08
N TRP A 43 5.51 15.52 7.91
CA TRP A 43 5.59 15.76 9.35
C TRP A 43 6.32 17.08 9.68
N ASP A 44 7.45 17.33 9.06
CA ASP A 44 8.26 18.56 9.29
C ASP A 44 7.51 19.82 8.87
N GLU A 45 6.74 19.77 7.78
CA GLU A 45 5.86 20.85 7.34
C GLU A 45 4.56 20.98 8.16
N GLY A 46 4.34 20.12 9.14
CA GLY A 46 3.15 20.13 10.01
C GLY A 46 1.83 19.81 9.30
N ARG A 47 1.88 19.07 8.19
CA ARG A 47 0.67 18.76 7.39
C ARG A 47 -0.34 17.92 8.17
N PHE A 48 0.09 17.17 9.18
CA PHE A 48 -0.76 16.30 10.01
C PHE A 48 -1.30 16.98 11.27
N LYS A 49 -0.91 18.22 11.56
CA LYS A 49 -1.26 18.87 12.84
C LYS A 49 -2.77 19.02 13.12
N ASN A 50 -3.58 19.02 12.05
CA ASN A 50 -5.04 19.15 12.15
C ASN A 50 -5.78 17.81 12.03
N SER A 51 -5.07 16.70 11.81
CA SER A 51 -5.66 15.36 11.61
C SER A 51 -5.19 14.33 12.62
N VAL A 52 -3.97 14.46 13.13
CA VAL A 52 -3.45 13.57 14.16
C VAL A 52 -3.92 14.03 15.53
N ILE A 53 -4.56 13.12 16.25
CA ILE A 53 -5.06 13.35 17.62
C ILE A 53 -4.14 12.63 18.59
N PRO A 54 -3.43 13.35 19.51
CA PRO A 54 -2.60 12.71 20.50
C PRO A 54 -3.40 11.75 21.40
N VAL A 55 -2.86 10.56 21.62
CA VAL A 55 -3.40 9.60 22.58
C VAL A 55 -3.01 10.02 23.99
N LYS A 56 -3.99 10.06 24.88
CA LYS A 56 -3.80 10.44 26.28
C LYS A 56 -4.27 9.33 27.21
N ASP A 57 -3.66 9.27 28.39
CA ASP A 57 -4.13 8.42 29.48
C ASP A 57 -5.39 9.01 30.18
N VAL A 58 -5.88 8.29 31.18
CA VAL A 58 -7.06 8.71 31.96
C VAL A 58 -6.84 10.00 32.75
N ASN A 59 -5.60 10.40 33.00
CA ASN A 59 -5.24 11.63 33.71
C ASN A 59 -4.98 12.80 32.74
N GLY A 60 -5.10 12.57 31.43
CA GLY A 60 -4.85 13.58 30.40
C GLY A 60 -3.39 13.71 29.97
N LEU A 61 -2.48 12.87 30.49
CA LEU A 61 -1.09 12.84 30.07
C LEU A 61 -0.98 12.28 28.64
N THR A 62 -0.28 12.97 27.76
CA THR A 62 -0.04 12.49 26.39
C THR A 62 0.92 11.31 26.40
N ILE A 63 0.43 10.16 25.94
CA ILE A 63 1.20 8.91 25.81
C ILE A 63 1.86 8.84 24.44
N LEU A 64 1.13 9.22 23.38
CA LEU A 64 1.59 9.17 21.98
C LEU A 64 1.07 10.39 21.22
N ALA A 65 1.97 11.18 20.65
CA ALA A 65 1.62 12.38 19.92
C ALA A 65 1.97 12.33 18.41
N LYS A 66 2.71 11.30 17.99
CA LYS A 66 3.28 11.19 16.64
C LYS A 66 3.41 9.72 16.26
N ASP A 67 3.26 9.42 14.97
CA ASP A 67 3.56 8.10 14.43
C ASP A 67 5.03 7.72 14.67
N GLU A 68 5.25 6.52 15.20
CA GLU A 68 6.58 6.02 15.56
C GLU A 68 7.19 5.12 14.48
N HIS A 69 6.40 4.72 13.47
CA HIS A 69 6.86 3.76 12.46
C HIS A 69 7.76 4.39 11.39
N MET A 70 7.63 5.67 11.12
CA MET A 70 8.42 6.38 10.12
C MET A 70 9.93 6.31 10.42
N ARG A 71 10.75 6.12 9.38
CA ARG A 71 12.21 6.01 9.44
C ARG A 71 12.85 7.07 8.52
N PRO A 72 12.96 8.35 8.94
CA PRO A 72 13.45 9.45 8.09
C PRO A 72 14.87 9.24 7.56
N GLY A 73 15.70 8.46 8.26
CA GLY A 73 17.06 8.14 7.87
C GLY A 73 17.22 6.96 6.90
N THR A 74 16.12 6.48 6.30
CA THR A 74 16.17 5.36 5.35
C THR A 74 16.92 5.77 4.08
N THR A 75 17.89 4.94 3.67
CA THR A 75 18.70 5.11 2.45
C THR A 75 18.75 3.80 1.67
N MET A 76 19.12 3.87 0.40
CA MET A 76 19.37 2.67 -0.41
C MET A 76 20.39 1.74 0.26
N GLN A 77 21.46 2.30 0.83
CA GLN A 77 22.50 1.52 1.51
C GLN A 77 21.96 0.77 2.74
N THR A 78 21.12 1.41 3.56
CA THR A 78 20.53 0.77 4.73
C THR A 78 19.52 -0.31 4.33
N LEU A 79 18.75 -0.11 3.26
CA LEU A 79 17.82 -1.11 2.75
C LEU A 79 18.55 -2.30 2.12
N ALA A 80 19.61 -2.08 1.37
CA ALA A 80 20.40 -3.14 0.72
C ALA A 80 20.98 -4.17 1.71
N SER A 81 21.18 -3.79 2.97
CA SER A 81 21.65 -4.70 4.02
C SER A 81 20.58 -5.65 4.55
N LEU A 82 19.29 -5.40 4.25
CA LEU A 82 18.20 -6.22 4.74
C LEU A 82 18.01 -7.48 3.89
N GLN A 83 17.76 -8.60 4.55
CA GLN A 83 17.46 -9.86 3.88
C GLN A 83 16.01 -9.90 3.40
N PRO A 84 15.71 -10.53 2.24
CA PRO A 84 14.34 -10.75 1.81
C PRO A 84 13.54 -11.56 2.83
N SER A 85 12.32 -11.10 3.11
CA SER A 85 11.50 -11.62 4.22
C SER A 85 10.82 -12.94 3.92
N PHE A 86 10.62 -13.29 2.64
CA PHE A 86 9.71 -14.36 2.26
C PHE A 86 10.41 -15.58 1.63
N VAL A 87 11.73 -15.60 1.50
CA VAL A 87 12.53 -16.72 0.97
C VAL A 87 12.18 -18.04 1.66
N GLN A 88 12.26 -18.08 2.99
CA GLN A 88 11.97 -19.30 3.72
C GLN A 88 10.53 -19.81 3.50
N MET A 89 9.57 -18.88 3.42
CA MET A 89 8.18 -19.21 3.15
C MET A 89 7.98 -19.71 1.71
N GLY A 90 8.64 -19.10 0.75
CA GLY A 90 8.60 -19.50 -0.66
C GLY A 90 9.20 -20.88 -0.88
N GLU A 91 10.47 -21.04 -0.54
CA GLU A 91 11.25 -22.24 -0.81
C GLU A 91 10.88 -23.40 0.08
N MET A 92 10.98 -23.25 1.41
CA MET A 92 10.81 -24.35 2.37
C MET A 92 9.35 -24.74 2.58
N ALA A 93 8.41 -23.79 2.57
CA ALA A 93 6.98 -24.08 2.68
C ALA A 93 6.33 -24.37 1.31
N GLY A 94 7.08 -24.27 0.21
CA GLY A 94 6.65 -24.68 -1.13
C GLY A 94 5.72 -23.68 -1.84
N PHE A 95 5.59 -22.44 -1.36
CA PHE A 95 4.69 -21.46 -1.99
C PHE A 95 5.22 -20.95 -3.33
N ASP A 96 6.53 -20.95 -3.56
CA ASP A 96 7.12 -20.61 -4.86
C ASP A 96 6.72 -21.63 -5.93
N ALA A 97 6.71 -22.91 -5.58
CA ALA A 97 6.24 -23.95 -6.49
C ALA A 97 4.75 -23.76 -6.86
N VAL A 98 3.92 -23.36 -5.88
CA VAL A 98 2.51 -23.02 -6.13
C VAL A 98 2.38 -21.80 -7.05
N ALA A 99 3.22 -20.77 -6.86
CA ALA A 99 3.23 -19.58 -7.69
C ALA A 99 3.61 -19.91 -9.14
N VAL A 100 4.69 -20.63 -9.35
CA VAL A 100 5.17 -21.05 -10.69
C VAL A 100 4.16 -21.97 -11.36
N GLN A 101 3.55 -22.90 -10.63
CA GLN A 101 2.49 -23.75 -11.19
C GLN A 101 1.28 -22.93 -11.67
N ARG A 102 0.91 -21.88 -10.96
CA ARG A 102 -0.22 -21.01 -11.33
C ARG A 102 0.13 -20.02 -12.45
N TYR A 103 1.39 -19.58 -12.51
CA TYR A 103 1.91 -18.60 -13.46
C TYR A 103 3.12 -19.18 -14.20
N PRO A 104 2.89 -20.09 -15.17
CA PRO A 104 3.96 -20.82 -15.84
C PRO A 104 4.89 -19.95 -16.69
N GLU A 105 4.52 -18.69 -16.92
CA GLU A 105 5.39 -17.69 -17.54
C GLU A 105 6.49 -17.17 -16.60
N VAL A 106 6.42 -17.50 -15.32
CA VAL A 106 7.43 -17.15 -14.29
C VAL A 106 8.27 -18.39 -14.02
N GLU A 107 9.58 -18.33 -14.33
CA GLU A 107 10.49 -19.45 -14.12
C GLU A 107 10.81 -19.69 -12.64
N ALA A 108 10.98 -18.60 -11.87
CA ALA A 108 11.24 -18.63 -10.44
C ALA A 108 10.76 -17.32 -9.81
N VAL A 109 10.34 -17.35 -8.54
CA VAL A 109 10.00 -16.14 -7.78
C VAL A 109 11.26 -15.47 -7.28
N ASN A 110 11.47 -14.21 -7.65
CA ASN A 110 12.57 -13.39 -7.15
C ASN A 110 12.14 -12.65 -5.88
N HIS A 111 12.72 -13.01 -4.74
CA HIS A 111 12.39 -12.40 -3.46
C HIS A 111 13.10 -11.07 -3.27
N VAL A 112 12.36 -9.98 -3.34
CA VAL A 112 12.86 -8.60 -3.24
C VAL A 112 12.31 -7.84 -2.05
N HIS A 113 11.22 -8.33 -1.44
CA HIS A 113 10.60 -7.63 -0.33
C HIS A 113 11.27 -7.92 1.00
N THR A 114 11.51 -6.83 1.74
CA THR A 114 12.14 -6.80 3.06
C THR A 114 11.26 -6.00 4.02
N PRO A 115 11.54 -5.97 5.34
CA PRO A 115 10.83 -5.09 6.25
C PRO A 115 10.93 -3.60 5.88
N GLY A 116 11.93 -3.21 5.09
CA GLY A 116 12.18 -1.82 4.70
C GLY A 116 11.36 -1.33 3.50
N ASN A 117 10.85 -2.23 2.65
CA ASN A 117 10.04 -1.90 1.47
C ASN A 117 8.64 -2.56 1.49
N SER A 118 8.21 -2.97 2.68
CA SER A 118 6.90 -3.54 2.98
C SER A 118 6.22 -2.75 4.08
N SER A 119 4.90 -2.73 4.10
CA SER A 119 4.13 -2.09 5.17
C SER A 119 4.35 -2.80 6.51
N GLY A 120 4.52 -2.03 7.56
CA GLY A 120 4.57 -2.57 8.92
C GLY A 120 3.19 -3.00 9.43
N ILE A 121 3.19 -4.02 10.29
CA ILE A 121 2.00 -4.37 11.08
C ILE A 121 2.04 -3.48 12.32
N VAL A 122 1.12 -2.52 12.39
CA VAL A 122 1.11 -1.49 13.45
C VAL A 122 -0.32 -1.27 13.95
N ASP A 123 -0.45 -0.80 15.19
CA ASP A 123 -1.72 -0.40 15.76
C ASP A 123 -2.06 1.03 15.32
N GLY A 124 -3.31 1.27 15.01
CA GLY A 124 -3.79 2.58 14.60
C GLY A 124 -5.31 2.69 14.65
N ALA A 125 -5.81 3.92 14.75
CA ALA A 125 -7.23 4.20 14.68
C ALA A 125 -7.47 5.48 13.88
N ALA A 126 -8.55 5.49 13.08
CA ALA A 126 -8.95 6.66 12.32
C ALA A 126 -10.46 6.82 12.35
N ALA A 127 -10.94 8.06 12.27
CA ALA A 127 -12.35 8.38 12.16
C ALA A 127 -12.57 9.40 11.04
N VAL A 128 -13.52 9.12 10.15
CA VAL A 128 -13.95 10.01 9.08
C VAL A 128 -15.46 10.20 9.18
N LEU A 129 -15.90 11.46 9.32
CA LEU A 129 -17.32 11.78 9.35
C LEU A 129 -17.85 11.99 7.92
N ILE A 130 -18.76 11.14 7.50
CA ILE A 130 -19.40 11.18 6.17
C ILE A 130 -20.91 11.44 6.37
N GLY A 131 -21.46 12.33 5.55
CA GLY A 131 -22.88 12.65 5.61
C GLY A 131 -23.39 13.33 4.33
N SER A 132 -24.71 13.49 4.24
CA SER A 132 -25.30 14.29 3.18
C SER A 132 -25.01 15.78 3.40
N LYS A 133 -25.09 16.59 2.32
CA LYS A 133 -24.95 18.04 2.41
C LYS A 133 -26.00 18.65 3.37
N ALA A 134 -27.21 18.10 3.39
CA ALA A 134 -28.27 18.55 4.29
C ALA A 134 -27.96 18.27 5.75
N ALA A 135 -27.48 17.05 6.08
CA ALA A 135 -27.08 16.69 7.43
C ALA A 135 -25.91 17.54 7.92
N GLY A 136 -24.90 17.78 7.07
CA GLY A 136 -23.78 18.64 7.41
C GLY A 136 -24.23 20.07 7.71
N LYS A 137 -25.14 20.63 6.91
CA LYS A 137 -25.72 21.95 7.16
C LYS A 137 -26.52 22.01 8.49
N ALA A 138 -27.35 21.00 8.75
CA ALA A 138 -28.14 20.93 10.00
C ALA A 138 -27.23 20.82 11.24
N ALA A 139 -26.10 20.14 11.14
CA ALA A 139 -25.10 20.01 12.20
C ALA A 139 -24.12 21.19 12.31
N GLY A 140 -24.26 22.23 11.48
CA GLY A 140 -23.34 23.37 11.46
C GLY A 140 -21.93 23.02 10.94
N LEU A 141 -21.74 21.90 10.24
CA LEU A 141 -20.45 21.41 9.77
C LEU A 141 -20.12 21.93 8.37
N LYS A 142 -18.86 22.33 8.18
CA LYS A 142 -18.34 22.73 6.89
C LYS A 142 -17.75 21.51 6.17
N PRO A 143 -18.25 21.13 4.98
CA PRO A 143 -17.68 20.01 4.23
C PRO A 143 -16.24 20.31 3.80
N ARG A 144 -15.36 19.32 3.93
CA ARG A 144 -13.95 19.41 3.50
C ARG A 144 -13.77 18.91 2.07
N ALA A 145 -14.55 17.91 1.67
CA ALA A 145 -14.50 17.31 0.35
C ALA A 145 -15.85 16.70 -0.01
N ARG A 146 -16.01 16.28 -1.24
CA ARG A 146 -17.16 15.53 -1.73
C ARG A 146 -16.70 14.21 -2.35
N ILE A 147 -17.29 13.09 -1.90
CA ILE A 147 -17.11 11.80 -2.58
C ILE A 147 -17.86 11.89 -3.92
N ARG A 148 -17.11 11.81 -5.02
CA ARG A 148 -17.65 11.87 -6.39
C ARG A 148 -18.20 10.51 -6.81
N GLN A 149 -17.43 9.45 -6.57
CA GLN A 149 -17.79 8.09 -6.95
C GLN A 149 -17.01 7.10 -6.09
N PHE A 150 -17.49 5.87 -6.04
CA PHE A 150 -16.80 4.73 -5.44
C PHE A 150 -17.03 3.45 -6.27
N ALA A 151 -16.13 2.50 -6.12
CA ALA A 151 -16.24 1.17 -6.72
C ALA A 151 -15.56 0.13 -5.85
N ASN A 152 -15.99 -1.10 -6.02
CA ASN A 152 -15.35 -2.30 -5.49
C ASN A 152 -15.18 -3.33 -6.61
N ILE A 153 -14.26 -4.28 -6.43
CA ILE A 153 -14.01 -5.34 -7.39
C ILE A 153 -13.47 -6.58 -6.66
N GLY A 154 -13.79 -7.77 -7.19
CA GLY A 154 -13.01 -8.97 -6.96
C GLY A 154 -11.94 -9.06 -8.04
N SER A 155 -10.72 -9.39 -7.68
CA SER A 155 -9.61 -9.60 -8.61
C SER A 155 -9.08 -11.03 -8.49
N GLU A 156 -8.04 -11.35 -9.25
CA GLU A 156 -7.44 -12.68 -9.24
C GLU A 156 -6.92 -13.05 -7.84
N PRO A 157 -7.38 -14.17 -7.24
CA PRO A 157 -7.14 -14.45 -5.82
C PRO A 157 -5.70 -14.86 -5.51
N SER A 158 -4.97 -15.51 -6.42
CA SER A 158 -3.61 -15.97 -6.14
C SER A 158 -2.61 -14.81 -6.04
N ILE A 159 -2.58 -13.91 -7.02
CA ILE A 159 -1.73 -12.72 -6.99
C ILE A 159 -2.30 -11.60 -6.10
N MET A 160 -3.54 -11.63 -5.78
CA MET A 160 -4.42 -10.83 -4.91
C MET A 160 -4.19 -9.30 -4.89
N LEU A 161 -2.97 -8.82 -5.01
CA LEU A 161 -2.61 -7.41 -4.76
C LEU A 161 -2.76 -6.49 -6.00
N THR A 162 -3.26 -7.00 -7.12
CA THR A 162 -3.45 -6.24 -8.37
C THR A 162 -4.82 -5.59 -8.50
N GLY A 163 -5.73 -5.82 -7.56
CA GLY A 163 -7.09 -5.27 -7.55
C GLY A 163 -7.21 -3.75 -7.66
N PRO A 164 -6.28 -2.94 -7.13
CA PRO A 164 -6.31 -1.48 -7.29
C PRO A 164 -6.37 -0.99 -8.73
N ILE A 165 -5.74 -1.70 -9.67
CA ILE A 165 -5.72 -1.31 -11.09
C ILE A 165 -7.13 -1.34 -11.71
N PRO A 166 -7.80 -2.50 -11.78
CA PRO A 166 -9.12 -2.58 -12.41
C PRO A 166 -10.21 -1.84 -11.62
N VAL A 167 -10.09 -1.67 -10.29
CA VAL A 167 -11.06 -0.87 -9.54
C VAL A 167 -10.91 0.62 -9.85
N THR A 168 -9.69 1.10 -10.09
CA THR A 168 -9.44 2.49 -10.53
C THR A 168 -10.07 2.76 -11.88
N GLU A 169 -9.85 1.89 -12.85
CA GLU A 169 -10.49 2.02 -14.18
C GLU A 169 -12.02 2.01 -14.07
N LYS A 170 -12.55 1.13 -13.22
CA LYS A 170 -14.00 1.03 -12.98
C LYS A 170 -14.56 2.30 -12.33
N VAL A 171 -13.90 2.89 -11.33
CA VAL A 171 -14.38 4.09 -10.66
C VAL A 171 -14.27 5.32 -11.54
N LEU A 172 -13.21 5.46 -12.32
CA LEU A 172 -13.03 6.55 -13.28
C LEU A 172 -14.12 6.48 -14.35
N LYS A 173 -14.37 5.31 -14.94
CA LYS A 173 -15.46 5.10 -15.90
C LYS A 173 -16.82 5.48 -15.31
N LYS A 174 -17.13 5.07 -14.07
CA LYS A 174 -18.38 5.45 -13.39
C LYS A 174 -18.47 6.95 -13.13
N ALA A 175 -17.35 7.62 -12.89
CA ALA A 175 -17.31 9.06 -12.65
C ALA A 175 -17.36 9.89 -13.96
N GLY A 176 -17.22 9.27 -15.13
CA GLY A 176 -17.05 9.97 -16.40
C GLY A 176 -15.73 10.73 -16.46
N MET A 177 -14.68 10.22 -15.79
CA MET A 177 -13.37 10.84 -15.67
C MET A 177 -12.27 9.98 -16.30
N THR A 178 -11.15 10.61 -16.58
CA THR A 178 -9.93 9.98 -17.07
C THR A 178 -8.82 10.13 -16.03
N ARG A 179 -7.69 9.48 -16.24
CA ARG A 179 -6.49 9.64 -15.36
C ARG A 179 -5.98 11.08 -15.34
N LYS A 180 -6.15 11.82 -16.44
CA LYS A 180 -5.71 13.23 -16.54
C LYS A 180 -6.52 14.20 -15.69
N ASP A 181 -7.68 13.77 -15.22
CA ASP A 181 -8.57 14.57 -14.36
C ASP A 181 -8.23 14.38 -12.86
N ILE A 182 -7.19 13.60 -12.54
CA ILE A 182 -6.79 13.27 -11.17
C ILE A 182 -5.46 13.95 -10.84
N ASP A 183 -5.49 14.83 -9.87
CA ASP A 183 -4.32 15.58 -9.42
C ASP A 183 -3.45 14.79 -8.42
N LEU A 184 -4.08 13.99 -7.56
CA LEU A 184 -3.40 13.21 -6.51
C LEU A 184 -3.91 11.77 -6.50
N TRP A 185 -2.97 10.85 -6.36
CA TRP A 185 -3.22 9.43 -6.24
C TRP A 185 -2.81 8.94 -4.85
N GLU A 186 -3.72 8.29 -4.17
CA GLU A 186 -3.46 7.64 -2.88
C GLU A 186 -3.68 6.15 -3.01
N LEU A 187 -2.65 5.37 -2.76
CA LEU A 187 -2.69 3.91 -2.77
C LEU A 187 -2.08 3.39 -1.48
N ASN A 188 -2.74 2.41 -0.85
CA ASN A 188 -2.17 1.73 0.32
C ASN A 188 -0.86 1.02 -0.07
N GLU A 189 0.22 1.41 0.57
CA GLU A 189 1.59 0.94 0.31
C GLU A 189 1.87 -0.41 1.00
N ALA A 190 1.04 -1.44 0.73
CA ALA A 190 1.22 -2.75 1.33
C ALA A 190 2.62 -3.33 1.06
N PHE A 191 3.09 -3.17 -0.18
CA PHE A 191 4.42 -3.53 -0.67
C PHE A 191 4.81 -2.58 -1.79
N ALA A 192 6.07 -2.24 -1.91
CA ALA A 192 6.55 -1.32 -2.95
C ALA A 192 6.20 -1.78 -4.37
N SER A 193 6.30 -3.08 -4.67
CA SER A 193 5.93 -3.64 -5.98
C SER A 193 4.47 -3.41 -6.36
N VAL A 194 3.57 -3.34 -5.39
CA VAL A 194 2.14 -3.07 -5.62
C VAL A 194 1.95 -1.67 -6.18
N VAL A 195 2.63 -0.69 -5.58
CA VAL A 195 2.56 0.71 -6.02
C VAL A 195 3.25 0.90 -7.36
N LEU A 196 4.44 0.33 -7.53
CA LEU A 196 5.17 0.37 -8.81
C LEU A 196 4.33 -0.24 -9.95
N ARG A 197 3.69 -1.39 -9.70
CA ARG A 197 2.80 -2.00 -10.69
C ARG A 197 1.57 -1.16 -10.99
N TYR A 198 1.00 -0.53 -9.98
CA TYR A 198 -0.13 0.38 -10.14
C TYR A 198 0.26 1.57 -11.04
N MET A 199 1.39 2.22 -10.73
CA MET A 199 1.92 3.33 -11.53
C MET A 199 2.22 2.90 -12.97
N GLN A 200 2.90 1.78 -13.16
CA GLN A 200 3.21 1.22 -14.47
C GLN A 200 1.95 0.94 -15.30
N ALA A 201 0.96 0.29 -14.70
CA ALA A 201 -0.27 -0.10 -15.39
C ALA A 201 -1.14 1.10 -15.79
N LEU A 202 -1.19 2.12 -14.96
CA LEU A 202 -1.97 3.33 -15.20
C LEU A 202 -1.18 4.42 -15.94
N ASN A 203 0.11 4.24 -16.13
CA ASN A 203 1.02 5.22 -16.74
C ASN A 203 0.92 6.59 -16.06
N ILE A 204 1.17 6.62 -14.75
CA ILE A 204 1.14 7.80 -13.85
C ILE A 204 2.43 7.94 -13.08
#